data_d89a14cd31dcd12f9932fcd3876a5c99
#
_entry.id   d89a14cd31dcd12f9932fcd3876a5c99
#
_cell.length_a   1.000
_cell.length_b   1.000
_cell.length_c   1.000
_cell.angle_alpha   90.00
_cell.angle_beta   90.00
_cell.angle_gamma   90.00
#
_symmetry.space_group_name_H-M   'P 1'
#
loop_
_entity.id
_entity.type
_entity.pdbx_description
1 polymer ?
#
loop_
_entity_poly.entity_id
_entity_poly.type
_entity_poly.pdbx_seq_one_letter_code
_entity_poly.pdbx_strand_id
1 'polypeptide(L)'
;MIKSEIVGIFEQNRMKKAIVIGATSGIGNELAQILVQNGYKVGITGRRLAELERLKKRNPEHFTVSSFDCTKENNSKKLNDLVDQIGGLDLLILSSGTGNLNESLDFEIENKTTLLNVNAFTEIVDWTFNYFKKQGNGHLVAISSIAGIRGSRIAPAYNASKAYQINHLEGLRQKATKVKMPIYVTDIRPGFVDTDMAKGDGQFWVATNEKA
;
A
#
# COMPACT_ATOMS: atom_id res chain seq x y z
N MET A 1 12.49 18.67 -32.12
CA MET A 1 13.54 17.79 -31.59
C MET A 1 14.12 18.31 -30.29
N ILE A 2 14.75 19.49 -30.19
CA ILE A 2 15.39 20.01 -28.95
C ILE A 2 14.41 20.14 -27.76
N LYS A 3 13.13 20.51 -27.95
CA LYS A 3 12.14 20.61 -26.86
C LYS A 3 11.79 19.26 -26.23
N SER A 4 11.73 18.19 -27.00
CA SER A 4 11.41 16.84 -26.49
C SER A 4 12.58 16.22 -25.69
N GLU A 5 13.83 16.51 -26.09
CA GLU A 5 15.02 16.07 -25.36
C GLU A 5 15.20 16.82 -24.04
N ILE A 6 14.96 18.14 -24.04
CA ILE A 6 15.02 18.96 -22.82
C ILE A 6 13.93 18.53 -21.83
N VAL A 7 12.70 18.29 -22.27
CA VAL A 7 11.61 17.78 -21.41
C VAL A 7 11.98 16.40 -20.83
N GLY A 8 12.56 15.50 -21.62
CA GLY A 8 13.03 14.18 -21.14
C GLY A 8 14.12 14.27 -20.06
N ILE A 9 15.07 15.24 -20.17
CA ILE A 9 16.13 15.46 -19.19
C ILE A 9 15.55 16.01 -17.87
N PHE A 10 14.58 16.91 -17.92
CA PHE A 10 13.90 17.43 -16.73
C PHE A 10 13.00 16.38 -16.05
N GLU A 11 12.36 15.49 -16.80
CA GLU A 11 11.60 14.36 -16.23
C GLU A 11 12.51 13.31 -15.57
N GLN A 12 13.70 13.04 -16.12
CA GLN A 12 14.67 12.12 -15.52
C GLN A 12 15.28 12.64 -14.21
N ASN A 13 15.36 13.96 -14.01
CA ASN A 13 15.93 14.59 -12.80
C ASN A 13 14.88 14.99 -11.75
N ARG A 14 13.60 14.76 -11.99
CA ARG A 14 12.55 15.09 -11.01
C ARG A 14 12.56 14.10 -9.85
N MET A 15 12.65 14.61 -8.63
CA MET A 15 12.47 13.80 -7.42
C MET A 15 11.10 13.10 -7.47
N LYS A 16 11.10 11.77 -7.51
CA LYS A 16 9.88 10.96 -7.51
C LYS A 16 9.19 11.01 -6.16
N LYS A 17 7.88 10.85 -6.16
CA LYS A 17 7.02 10.99 -4.99
C LYS A 17 6.21 9.72 -4.79
N ALA A 18 6.24 9.22 -3.55
CA ALA A 18 5.52 8.02 -3.19
C ALA A 18 4.67 8.23 -1.94
N ILE A 19 3.61 7.45 -1.82
CA ILE A 19 2.86 7.29 -0.56
C ILE A 19 2.91 5.82 -0.15
N VAL A 20 3.24 5.57 1.11
CA VAL A 20 3.16 4.24 1.72
C VAL A 20 2.08 4.23 2.79
N ILE A 21 1.03 3.46 2.56
CA ILE A 21 -0.07 3.28 3.50
C ILE A 21 0.19 2.03 4.35
N GLY A 22 0.27 2.21 5.68
CA GLY A 22 0.67 1.16 6.60
C GLY A 22 2.18 1.13 6.88
N ALA A 23 2.83 2.30 6.96
CA ALA A 23 4.27 2.45 7.17
C ALA A 23 4.74 2.35 8.64
N THR A 24 3.86 2.03 9.58
CA THR A 24 4.22 2.03 11.01
C THR A 24 5.05 0.82 11.45
N SER A 25 5.07 -0.27 10.69
CA SER A 25 5.84 -1.50 10.97
C SER A 25 5.92 -2.42 9.75
N GLY A 26 6.71 -3.49 9.86
CA GLY A 26 6.78 -4.58 8.87
C GLY A 26 7.15 -4.10 7.47
N ILE A 27 6.60 -4.75 6.45
CA ILE A 27 6.91 -4.52 5.04
C ILE A 27 6.75 -3.03 4.66
N GLY A 28 5.68 -2.37 5.10
CA GLY A 28 5.44 -0.96 4.76
C GLY A 28 6.51 -0.02 5.32
N ASN A 29 7.03 -0.30 6.51
CA ASN A 29 8.12 0.49 7.12
C ASN A 29 9.41 0.33 6.31
N GLU A 30 9.79 -0.89 5.96
CA GLU A 30 11.01 -1.17 5.18
C GLU A 30 10.93 -0.58 3.78
N LEU A 31 9.78 -0.74 3.09
CA LEU A 31 9.58 -0.14 1.77
C LEU A 31 9.68 1.38 1.80
N ALA A 32 9.15 2.04 2.84
CA ALA A 32 9.28 3.48 2.99
C ALA A 32 10.75 3.93 3.12
N GLN A 33 11.56 3.19 3.86
CA GLN A 33 13.01 3.47 4.00
C GLN A 33 13.75 3.23 2.68
N ILE A 34 13.49 2.12 1.99
CA ILE A 34 14.08 1.79 0.69
C ILE A 34 13.74 2.87 -0.35
N LEU A 35 12.52 3.39 -0.36
CA LEU A 35 12.13 4.47 -1.27
C LEU A 35 12.93 5.74 -1.02
N VAL A 36 13.15 6.14 0.23
CA VAL A 36 13.99 7.30 0.56
C VAL A 36 15.44 7.09 0.15
N GLN A 37 16.01 5.89 0.37
CA GLN A 37 17.35 5.54 -0.08
C GLN A 37 17.50 5.63 -1.62
N ASN A 38 16.40 5.42 -2.35
CA ASN A 38 16.32 5.58 -3.81
C ASN A 38 15.87 6.99 -4.25
N GLY A 39 15.96 8.00 -3.38
CA GLY A 39 15.74 9.40 -3.72
C GLY A 39 14.28 9.83 -3.84
N TYR A 40 13.34 9.06 -3.30
CA TYR A 40 11.93 9.47 -3.28
C TYR A 40 11.65 10.44 -2.12
N LYS A 41 10.71 11.36 -2.34
CA LYS A 41 9.97 12.02 -1.27
C LYS A 41 8.76 11.16 -0.93
N VAL A 42 8.59 10.78 0.34
CA VAL A 42 7.64 9.74 0.74
C VAL A 42 6.64 10.27 1.76
N GLY A 43 5.36 10.22 1.41
CA GLY A 43 4.26 10.35 2.35
C GLY A 43 4.07 9.02 3.09
N ILE A 44 4.12 9.02 4.41
CA ILE A 44 3.94 7.83 5.25
C ILE A 44 2.70 7.93 6.09
N THR A 45 1.88 6.87 6.07
CA THR A 45 0.62 6.86 6.80
C THR A 45 0.45 5.62 7.69
N GLY A 46 -0.41 5.76 8.69
CA GLY A 46 -0.80 4.70 9.61
C GLY A 46 -1.44 5.26 10.87
N ARG A 47 -1.90 4.40 11.77
CA ARG A 47 -2.62 4.81 12.99
C ARG A 47 -1.69 5.26 14.13
N ARG A 48 -0.47 4.72 14.18
CA ARG A 48 0.48 4.93 15.28
C ARG A 48 1.39 6.12 14.96
N LEU A 49 0.94 7.33 15.32
CA LEU A 49 1.68 8.56 15.04
C LEU A 49 3.13 8.51 15.55
N ALA A 50 3.35 7.99 16.76
CA ALA A 50 4.70 7.90 17.34
C ALA A 50 5.68 7.10 16.48
N GLU A 51 5.23 6.02 15.83
CA GLU A 51 6.05 5.20 14.93
C GLU A 51 6.38 5.95 13.63
N LEU A 52 5.39 6.66 13.07
CA LEU A 52 5.60 7.49 11.88
C LEU A 52 6.58 8.64 12.15
N GLU A 53 6.46 9.31 13.30
CA GLU A 53 7.40 10.37 13.69
C GLU A 53 8.81 9.83 13.97
N ARG A 54 8.92 8.60 14.51
CA ARG A 54 10.21 7.93 14.66
C ARG A 54 10.85 7.65 13.31
N LEU A 55 10.07 7.20 12.32
CA LEU A 55 10.55 6.97 10.96
C LEU A 55 10.98 8.29 10.31
N LYS A 56 10.18 9.35 10.43
CA LYS A 56 10.49 10.68 9.92
C LYS A 56 11.79 11.25 10.49
N LYS A 57 12.06 11.05 11.79
CA LYS A 57 13.31 11.54 12.42
C LYS A 57 14.59 11.01 11.76
N ARG A 58 14.55 9.86 11.08
CA ARG A 58 15.70 9.29 10.37
C ARG A 58 16.03 10.05 9.07
N ASN A 59 15.01 10.60 8.39
CA ASN A 59 15.14 11.32 7.14
C ASN A 59 14.07 12.43 7.05
N PRO A 60 14.20 13.53 7.83
CA PRO A 60 13.14 14.51 8.02
C PRO A 60 12.75 15.25 6.73
N GLU A 61 13.71 15.46 5.81
CA GLU A 61 13.48 16.14 4.53
C GLU A 61 12.73 15.29 3.51
N HIS A 62 12.77 13.95 3.65
CA HIS A 62 12.17 13.03 2.68
C HIS A 62 10.83 12.47 3.13
N PHE A 63 10.54 12.46 4.45
CA PHE A 63 9.29 11.93 4.97
C PHE A 63 8.27 13.02 5.33
N THR A 64 7.04 12.85 4.85
CA THR A 64 5.86 13.62 5.27
C THR A 64 4.90 12.67 5.98
N VAL A 65 4.49 13.00 7.20
CA VAL A 65 3.63 12.15 8.04
C VAL A 65 2.17 12.57 7.92
N SER A 66 1.28 11.60 7.72
CA SER A 66 -0.16 11.76 7.83
C SER A 66 -0.75 10.58 8.63
N SER A 67 -1.07 10.81 9.90
CA SER A 67 -1.62 9.75 10.78
C SER A 67 -3.13 9.69 10.68
N PHE A 68 -3.66 8.54 10.25
CA PHE A 68 -5.10 8.28 10.23
C PHE A 68 -5.42 6.78 10.24
N ASP A 69 -6.68 6.47 10.55
CA ASP A 69 -7.24 5.13 10.45
C ASP A 69 -7.99 4.99 9.12
N CYS A 70 -7.52 4.10 8.25
CA CYS A 70 -8.13 3.87 6.94
C CYS A 70 -9.55 3.28 7.02
N THR A 71 -9.94 2.71 8.16
CA THR A 71 -11.31 2.17 8.36
C THR A 71 -12.34 3.26 8.67
N LYS A 72 -11.91 4.51 8.75
CA LYS A 72 -12.76 5.67 8.98
C LYS A 72 -12.99 6.43 7.68
N GLU A 73 -14.01 7.27 7.68
CA GLU A 73 -14.37 8.09 6.52
C GLU A 73 -13.28 9.10 6.12
N ASN A 74 -13.38 9.58 4.88
CA ASN A 74 -12.55 10.63 4.31
C ASN A 74 -11.10 10.23 3.94
N ASN A 75 -10.83 8.97 3.59
CA ASN A 75 -9.51 8.57 3.09
C ASN A 75 -9.10 9.39 1.87
N SER A 76 -9.99 9.59 0.91
CA SER A 76 -9.74 10.37 -0.29
C SER A 76 -9.30 11.81 0.01
N LYS A 77 -9.91 12.48 0.99
CA LYS A 77 -9.48 13.83 1.39
C LYS A 77 -8.09 13.82 2.01
N LYS A 78 -7.83 12.90 2.95
CA LYS A 78 -6.52 12.77 3.61
C LYS A 78 -5.39 12.45 2.63
N LEU A 79 -5.69 11.65 1.61
CA LEU A 79 -4.74 11.33 0.55
C LEU A 79 -4.48 12.53 -0.37
N ASN A 80 -5.51 13.30 -0.72
CA ASN A 80 -5.33 14.56 -1.48
C ASN A 80 -4.44 15.54 -0.69
N ASP A 81 -4.76 15.78 0.59
CA ASP A 81 -3.98 16.67 1.46
C ASP A 81 -2.50 16.22 1.54
N LEU A 82 -2.25 14.91 1.60
CA LEU A 82 -0.89 14.37 1.64
C LEU A 82 -0.17 14.50 0.29
N VAL A 83 -0.87 14.27 -0.81
CA VAL A 83 -0.33 14.48 -2.17
C VAL A 83 0.08 15.94 -2.37
N ASP A 84 -0.74 16.90 -1.91
CA ASP A 84 -0.43 18.33 -2.00
C ASP A 84 0.83 18.67 -1.19
N GLN A 85 0.98 18.11 0.03
CA GLN A 85 2.14 18.33 0.89
C GLN A 85 3.44 17.77 0.29
N ILE A 86 3.40 16.62 -0.37
CA ILE A 86 4.58 16.04 -1.03
C ILE A 86 4.80 16.58 -2.44
N GLY A 87 3.80 17.25 -3.02
CA GLY A 87 3.85 17.93 -4.32
C GLY A 87 3.64 16.99 -5.51
N GLY A 88 2.74 15.99 -5.40
CA GLY A 88 2.35 15.04 -6.45
C GLY A 88 2.47 13.58 -6.01
N LEU A 89 2.18 12.63 -6.92
CA LEU A 89 2.23 11.19 -6.64
C LEU A 89 2.64 10.40 -7.89
N ASP A 90 3.73 9.64 -7.80
CA ASP A 90 4.20 8.74 -8.86
C ASP A 90 3.94 7.27 -8.51
N LEU A 91 3.97 6.94 -7.21
CA LEU A 91 3.84 5.59 -6.68
C LEU A 91 3.00 5.58 -5.40
N LEU A 92 1.98 4.74 -5.34
CA LEU A 92 1.30 4.43 -4.08
C LEU A 92 1.51 2.96 -3.73
N ILE A 93 1.98 2.71 -2.51
CA ILE A 93 2.10 1.35 -1.95
C ILE A 93 1.09 1.20 -0.83
N LEU A 94 0.14 0.27 -1.00
CA LEU A 94 -0.83 -0.10 0.02
C LEU A 94 -0.36 -1.37 0.74
N SER A 95 0.23 -1.18 1.91
CA SER A 95 0.75 -2.24 2.78
C SER A 95 -0.08 -2.45 4.05
N SER A 96 -1.11 -1.62 4.26
CA SER A 96 -2.00 -1.80 5.40
C SER A 96 -2.88 -3.05 5.23
N GLY A 97 -3.00 -3.82 6.30
CA GLY A 97 -3.85 -4.99 6.35
C GLY A 97 -3.94 -5.53 7.77
N THR A 98 -4.89 -6.40 8.01
CA THR A 98 -5.05 -7.11 9.28
C THR A 98 -5.59 -8.51 9.03
N GLY A 99 -5.33 -9.42 9.96
CA GLY A 99 -5.88 -10.76 9.97
C GLY A 99 -5.67 -11.41 11.32
N ASN A 100 -6.70 -12.04 11.82
CA ASN A 100 -6.66 -12.79 13.06
C ASN A 100 -7.19 -14.21 12.82
N LEU A 101 -6.73 -15.16 13.63
CA LEU A 101 -7.35 -16.47 13.71
C LEU A 101 -8.72 -16.32 14.35
N ASN A 102 -9.72 -17.05 13.83
CA ASN A 102 -11.11 -16.95 14.27
C ASN A 102 -11.84 -18.28 14.08
N GLU A 103 -11.46 -19.28 14.88
CA GLU A 103 -12.07 -20.60 14.83
C GLU A 103 -13.55 -20.58 15.28
N SER A 104 -13.90 -19.66 16.18
CA SER A 104 -15.26 -19.48 16.71
C SER A 104 -16.21 -18.73 15.78
N LEU A 105 -15.72 -18.18 14.66
CA LEU A 105 -16.47 -17.33 13.75
C LEU A 105 -17.09 -16.10 14.44
N ASP A 106 -16.35 -15.48 15.36
CA ASP A 106 -16.74 -14.22 15.98
C ASP A 106 -16.84 -13.12 14.92
N PHE A 107 -18.02 -12.56 14.74
CA PHE A 107 -18.31 -11.56 13.72
C PHE A 107 -17.47 -10.28 13.88
N GLU A 108 -17.15 -9.87 15.10
CA GLU A 108 -16.35 -8.66 15.34
C GLU A 108 -14.92 -8.80 14.80
N ILE A 109 -14.34 -10.00 14.87
CA ILE A 109 -13.03 -10.31 14.30
C ILE A 109 -13.10 -10.28 12.76
N GLU A 110 -14.12 -10.94 12.18
CA GLU A 110 -14.34 -10.95 10.73
C GLU A 110 -14.58 -9.54 10.19
N ASN A 111 -15.44 -8.77 10.88
CA ASN A 111 -15.80 -7.41 10.51
C ASN A 111 -14.58 -6.46 10.50
N LYS A 112 -13.72 -6.52 11.52
CA LYS A 112 -12.48 -5.72 11.55
C LYS A 112 -11.58 -6.02 10.34
N THR A 113 -11.46 -7.29 9.98
CA THR A 113 -10.69 -7.72 8.81
C THR A 113 -11.31 -7.18 7.52
N THR A 114 -12.64 -7.29 7.37
CA THR A 114 -13.36 -6.84 6.17
C THR A 114 -13.32 -5.32 6.03
N LEU A 115 -13.50 -4.56 7.11
CA LEU A 115 -13.43 -3.10 7.08
C LEU A 115 -12.08 -2.59 6.58
N LEU A 116 -10.97 -3.18 7.01
CA LEU A 116 -9.64 -2.73 6.56
C LEU A 116 -9.25 -3.33 5.20
N ASN A 117 -9.36 -4.66 5.06
CA ASN A 117 -8.81 -5.37 3.90
C ASN A 117 -9.72 -5.32 2.67
N VAL A 118 -11.00 -4.98 2.82
CA VAL A 118 -11.95 -4.86 1.71
C VAL A 118 -12.41 -3.42 1.53
N ASN A 119 -13.11 -2.84 2.50
CA ASN A 119 -13.72 -1.53 2.32
C ASN A 119 -12.67 -0.41 2.16
N ALA A 120 -11.77 -0.28 3.14
CA ALA A 120 -10.70 0.73 3.07
C ALA A 120 -9.75 0.48 1.90
N PHE A 121 -9.41 -0.79 1.64
CA PHE A 121 -8.62 -1.17 0.47
C PHE A 121 -9.27 -0.67 -0.82
N THR A 122 -10.55 -0.96 -1.04
CA THR A 122 -11.28 -0.58 -2.26
C THR A 122 -11.28 0.93 -2.44
N GLU A 123 -11.65 1.70 -1.40
CA GLU A 123 -11.66 3.16 -1.45
C GLU A 123 -10.29 3.72 -1.88
N ILE A 124 -9.21 3.21 -1.28
CA ILE A 124 -7.86 3.71 -1.52
C ILE A 124 -7.36 3.35 -2.92
N VAL A 125 -7.53 2.11 -3.36
CA VAL A 125 -7.02 1.69 -4.68
C VAL A 125 -7.82 2.31 -5.82
N ASP A 126 -9.13 2.49 -5.66
CA ASP A 126 -9.99 3.16 -6.64
C ASP A 126 -9.69 4.65 -6.72
N TRP A 127 -9.50 5.32 -5.57
CA TRP A 127 -9.04 6.70 -5.54
C TRP A 127 -7.68 6.84 -6.25
N THR A 128 -6.72 5.96 -5.94
CA THR A 128 -5.37 5.98 -6.52
C THR A 128 -5.41 5.79 -8.04
N PHE A 129 -6.20 4.83 -8.51
CA PHE A 129 -6.36 4.58 -9.95
C PHE A 129 -6.95 5.78 -10.66
N ASN A 130 -7.98 6.40 -10.09
CA ASN A 130 -8.62 7.59 -10.66
C ASN A 130 -7.68 8.81 -10.62
N TYR A 131 -6.87 8.96 -9.57
CA TYR A 131 -5.84 9.98 -9.50
C TYR A 131 -4.82 9.81 -10.65
N PHE A 132 -4.25 8.62 -10.83
CA PHE A 132 -3.31 8.34 -11.91
C PHE A 132 -3.93 8.46 -13.30
N LYS A 133 -5.20 8.09 -13.46
CA LYS A 133 -5.94 8.30 -14.72
C LYS A 133 -6.06 9.78 -15.04
N LYS A 134 -6.34 10.65 -14.06
CA LYS A 134 -6.40 12.11 -14.25
C LYS A 134 -5.02 12.69 -14.54
N GLN A 135 -3.97 12.19 -13.88
CA GLN A 135 -2.58 12.61 -14.06
C GLN A 135 -1.99 12.12 -15.41
N GLY A 136 -2.48 10.99 -15.92
CA GLY A 136 -2.00 10.35 -17.16
C GLY A 136 -0.96 9.26 -16.97
N ASN A 137 -0.40 9.07 -15.78
CA ASN A 137 0.59 8.03 -15.45
C ASN A 137 0.59 7.74 -13.95
N GLY A 138 1.20 6.62 -13.56
CA GLY A 138 1.44 6.28 -12.15
C GLY A 138 1.54 4.78 -11.89
N HIS A 139 1.93 4.42 -10.67
CA HIS A 139 2.09 3.03 -10.26
C HIS A 139 1.39 2.77 -8.93
N LEU A 140 0.40 1.90 -8.95
CA LEU A 140 -0.28 1.36 -7.76
C LEU A 140 0.34 0.01 -7.42
N VAL A 141 0.82 -0.14 -6.20
CA VAL A 141 1.31 -1.41 -5.64
C VAL A 141 0.48 -1.76 -4.42
N ALA A 142 0.02 -2.99 -4.31
CA ALA A 142 -0.65 -3.47 -3.11
C ALA A 142 -0.02 -4.79 -2.62
N ILE A 143 0.07 -4.91 -1.30
CA ILE A 143 0.57 -6.13 -0.64
C ILE A 143 -0.63 -7.00 -0.26
N SER A 144 -0.93 -7.98 -1.12
CA SER A 144 -1.94 -8.98 -0.82
C SER A 144 -1.38 -10.15 -0.01
N SER A 145 -1.54 -11.37 -0.42
CA SER A 145 -0.94 -12.57 0.21
C SER A 145 -1.18 -13.81 -0.64
N ILE A 146 -0.33 -14.82 -0.53
CA ILE A 146 -0.62 -16.18 -1.00
C ILE A 146 -1.86 -16.78 -0.30
N ALA A 147 -2.23 -16.29 0.89
CA ALA A 147 -3.45 -16.70 1.60
C ALA A 147 -4.74 -16.44 0.79
N GLY A 148 -4.70 -15.53 -0.18
CA GLY A 148 -5.84 -15.28 -1.08
C GLY A 148 -6.08 -16.36 -2.13
N ILE A 149 -5.22 -17.38 -2.24
CA ILE A 149 -5.37 -18.46 -3.22
C ILE A 149 -6.40 -19.51 -2.76
N ARG A 150 -6.53 -19.72 -1.44
CA ARG A 150 -7.43 -20.73 -0.86
C ARG A 150 -8.09 -20.21 0.42
N GLY A 151 -9.30 -20.70 0.72
CA GLY A 151 -9.93 -20.48 2.01
C GLY A 151 -9.17 -21.14 3.17
N SER A 152 -9.35 -20.62 4.38
CA SER A 152 -8.79 -21.20 5.61
C SER A 152 -9.89 -21.40 6.65
N ARG A 153 -9.91 -22.57 7.30
CA ARG A 153 -10.87 -22.88 8.38
C ARG A 153 -10.64 -22.03 9.64
N ILE A 154 -9.43 -21.56 9.83
CA ILE A 154 -9.02 -20.82 11.04
C ILE A 154 -8.94 -19.30 10.83
N ALA A 155 -9.06 -18.81 9.58
CA ALA A 155 -9.01 -17.38 9.26
C ALA A 155 -9.86 -17.05 8.02
N PRO A 156 -11.18 -17.33 8.03
CA PRO A 156 -12.03 -17.24 6.84
C PRO A 156 -12.02 -15.85 6.21
N ALA A 157 -12.29 -14.78 6.98
CA ALA A 157 -12.32 -13.41 6.46
C ALA A 157 -10.96 -12.94 5.94
N TYR A 158 -9.85 -13.31 6.58
CA TYR A 158 -8.53 -12.93 6.09
C TYR A 158 -8.27 -13.50 4.70
N ASN A 159 -8.41 -14.83 4.53
CA ASN A 159 -8.18 -15.47 3.23
C ASN A 159 -9.14 -14.93 2.16
N ALA A 160 -10.43 -14.80 2.49
CA ALA A 160 -11.43 -14.23 1.59
C ALA A 160 -11.10 -12.77 1.20
N SER A 161 -10.66 -11.95 2.17
CA SER A 161 -10.28 -10.56 1.90
C SER A 161 -9.05 -10.46 0.98
N LYS A 162 -8.07 -11.36 1.13
CA LYS A 162 -6.90 -11.42 0.25
C LYS A 162 -7.26 -11.91 -1.16
N ALA A 163 -8.20 -12.86 -1.29
CA ALA A 163 -8.76 -13.25 -2.58
C ALA A 163 -9.49 -12.09 -3.27
N TYR A 164 -10.27 -11.31 -2.52
CA TYR A 164 -10.90 -10.09 -3.00
C TYR A 164 -9.87 -9.09 -3.56
N GLN A 165 -8.78 -8.81 -2.80
CA GLN A 165 -7.72 -7.89 -3.22
C GLN A 165 -7.08 -8.33 -4.53
N ILE A 166 -6.73 -9.61 -4.66
CA ILE A 166 -6.14 -10.20 -5.86
C ILE A 166 -7.05 -9.98 -7.07
N ASN A 167 -8.33 -10.31 -6.94
CA ASN A 167 -9.30 -10.20 -8.04
C ASN A 167 -9.57 -8.73 -8.40
N HIS A 168 -9.69 -7.84 -7.42
CA HIS A 168 -9.90 -6.42 -7.64
C HIS A 168 -8.72 -5.77 -8.39
N LEU A 169 -7.48 -6.08 -7.98
CA LEU A 169 -6.27 -5.59 -8.64
C LEU A 169 -6.14 -6.11 -10.08
N GLU A 170 -6.58 -7.35 -10.34
CA GLU A 170 -6.66 -7.89 -11.70
C GLU A 170 -7.62 -7.06 -12.57
N GLY A 171 -8.80 -6.73 -12.04
CA GLY A 171 -9.76 -5.84 -12.72
C GLY A 171 -9.18 -4.46 -13.02
N LEU A 172 -8.40 -3.88 -12.08
CA LEU A 172 -7.73 -2.59 -12.31
C LEU A 172 -6.61 -2.70 -13.37
N ARG A 173 -5.86 -3.81 -13.45
CA ARG A 173 -4.88 -4.04 -14.54
C ARG A 173 -5.56 -4.07 -15.91
N GLN A 174 -6.68 -4.79 -16.04
CA GLN A 174 -7.46 -4.81 -17.27
C GLN A 174 -7.96 -3.40 -17.64
N LYS A 175 -8.41 -2.64 -16.65
CA LYS A 175 -8.83 -1.25 -16.82
C LYS A 175 -7.66 -0.35 -17.27
N ALA A 176 -6.47 -0.51 -16.68
CA ALA A 176 -5.25 0.20 -17.06
C ALA A 176 -4.88 -0.06 -18.52
N THR A 177 -4.91 -1.32 -18.94
CA THR A 177 -4.68 -1.70 -20.35
C THR A 177 -5.67 -1.02 -21.30
N LYS A 178 -6.96 -0.96 -20.91
CA LYS A 178 -8.02 -0.36 -21.72
C LYS A 178 -7.86 1.16 -21.91
N VAL A 179 -7.39 1.88 -20.88
CA VAL A 179 -7.21 3.34 -20.96
C VAL A 179 -5.98 3.76 -21.75
N LYS A 180 -5.08 2.83 -22.11
CA LYS A 180 -3.87 3.06 -22.90
C LYS A 180 -2.95 4.17 -22.31
N MET A 181 -2.90 4.28 -21.01
CA MET A 181 -2.01 5.18 -20.27
C MET A 181 -0.93 4.38 -19.54
N PRO A 182 0.24 4.93 -19.27
CA PRO A 182 1.29 4.26 -18.47
C PRO A 182 0.90 4.22 -16.97
N ILE A 183 -0.18 3.51 -16.68
CA ILE A 183 -0.65 3.21 -15.33
C ILE A 183 -0.36 1.75 -15.05
N TYR A 184 0.44 1.50 -14.02
CA TYR A 184 0.83 0.15 -13.62
C TYR A 184 0.10 -0.23 -12.35
N VAL A 185 -0.31 -1.50 -12.26
CA VAL A 185 -0.94 -2.08 -11.06
C VAL A 185 -0.22 -3.36 -10.73
N THR A 186 0.46 -3.38 -9.57
CA THR A 186 1.23 -4.53 -9.09
C THR A 186 0.60 -5.10 -7.83
N ASP A 187 0.42 -6.42 -7.83
CA ASP A 187 -0.03 -7.20 -6.69
C ASP A 187 1.15 -8.05 -6.20
N ILE A 188 1.65 -7.74 -5.01
CA ILE A 188 2.71 -8.51 -4.35
C ILE A 188 2.06 -9.48 -3.38
N ARG A 189 2.36 -10.77 -3.51
CA ARG A 189 1.75 -11.86 -2.74
C ARG A 189 2.79 -12.55 -1.86
N PRO A 190 3.17 -11.96 -0.70
CA PRO A 190 4.11 -12.60 0.18
C PRO A 190 3.55 -13.90 0.76
N GLY A 191 4.49 -14.80 1.11
CA GLY A 191 4.23 -15.90 2.03
C GLY A 191 4.26 -15.41 3.49
N PHE A 192 4.81 -16.24 4.38
CA PHE A 192 5.05 -15.84 5.76
C PHE A 192 6.24 -14.88 5.84
N VAL A 193 6.01 -13.71 6.41
CA VAL A 193 7.05 -12.69 6.67
C VAL A 193 7.07 -12.45 8.17
N ASP A 194 8.26 -12.31 8.76
CA ASP A 194 8.45 -12.04 10.18
C ASP A 194 7.91 -10.65 10.54
N THR A 195 6.62 -10.60 10.80
CA THR A 195 5.88 -9.41 11.20
C THR A 195 5.06 -9.72 12.44
N ASP A 196 4.62 -8.67 13.15
CA ASP A 196 3.72 -8.84 14.30
C ASP A 196 2.41 -9.59 13.95
N MET A 197 1.99 -9.57 12.69
CA MET A 197 0.82 -10.26 12.20
C MET A 197 1.06 -11.77 12.01
N ALA A 198 2.28 -12.19 11.79
CA ALA A 198 2.65 -13.56 11.44
C ALA A 198 3.21 -14.36 12.62
N LYS A 199 2.95 -13.95 13.87
CA LYS A 199 3.40 -14.69 15.06
C LYS A 199 2.45 -15.85 15.34
N GLY A 200 2.93 -17.11 15.16
CA GLY A 200 2.18 -18.34 15.47
C GLY A 200 3.02 -19.59 15.21
N ASP A 201 2.61 -20.72 15.80
CA ASP A 201 3.28 -22.01 15.64
C ASP A 201 3.00 -22.60 14.24
N GLY A 202 3.95 -23.35 13.70
CA GLY A 202 3.81 -24.10 12.44
C GLY A 202 4.08 -23.30 11.16
N GLN A 203 4.77 -22.17 11.24
CA GLN A 203 5.18 -21.41 10.06
C GLN A 203 6.45 -22.01 9.44
N PHE A 204 6.42 -22.23 8.13
CA PHE A 204 7.57 -22.68 7.34
C PHE A 204 8.05 -21.55 6.44
N TRP A 205 9.36 -21.40 6.24
CA TRP A 205 9.94 -20.44 5.30
C TRP A 205 9.54 -18.98 5.58
N VAL A 206 9.73 -18.55 6.82
CA VAL A 206 9.48 -17.15 7.23
C VAL A 206 10.61 -16.27 6.68
N ALA A 207 10.27 -15.33 5.81
CA ALA A 207 11.21 -14.31 5.34
C ALA A 207 11.33 -13.18 6.37
N THR A 208 12.53 -12.60 6.50
CA THR A 208 12.67 -11.33 7.26
C THR A 208 12.03 -10.18 6.47
N ASN A 209 11.65 -9.09 7.16
CA ASN A 209 11.09 -7.90 6.51
C ASN A 209 12.01 -7.32 5.43
N GLU A 210 13.34 -7.43 5.60
CA GLU A 210 14.36 -6.98 4.64
C GLU A 210 14.41 -7.84 3.37
N LYS A 211 13.96 -9.11 3.44
CA LYS A 211 13.98 -10.06 2.33
C LYS A 211 12.61 -10.24 1.66
N ALA A 212 11.55 -9.67 2.24
CA ALA A 212 10.20 -9.72 1.69
C ALA A 212 9.95 -8.57 0.72
#